data_71a70671c7215d5da62c68affb071fdf
#
_entry.id   71a70671c7215d5da62c68affb071fdf
#
_cell.length_a   1.000
_cell.length_b   1.000
_cell.length_c   1.000
_cell.angle_alpha   90.00
_cell.angle_beta   90.00
_cell.angle_gamma   90.00
#
_symmetry.space_group_name_H-M   'P 1'
#
loop_
_entity.id
_entity.type
_entity.pdbx_description
1 polymer ?
#
loop_
_entity_poly.entity_id
_entity_poly.type
_entity_poly.pdbx_seq_one_letter_code
_entity_poly.pdbx_strand_id
1 'polypeptide(L)'
;MIQKIFRRQIFIPIAALLILAIFNLIADPSFYKITLGYNSAGNPVLCGYLMTILDYGSELAILAIGMTLVTAASGGQDISVGAAIAISGSVILRVLCGTNSRPDTLQAPIIVAFLISCVVAMLFGAFNGALVAYFKIQPMVATLILYTAGRSIAAWINNNELPIVNDATFAVFGGFIPGIPIPT
;
A
#
# COMPACT_ATOMS: atom_id res chain seq x y z
N MET A 1 36.66 12.14 -5.46
CA MET A 1 35.29 12.01 -5.92
C MET A 1 34.55 10.83 -5.24
N ILE A 2 35.19 9.66 -5.17
CA ILE A 2 34.65 8.42 -4.55
C ILE A 2 34.32 8.61 -3.06
N GLN A 3 35.18 9.27 -2.26
CA GLN A 3 34.94 9.52 -0.83
C GLN A 3 33.70 10.38 -0.53
N LYS A 4 33.29 11.28 -1.44
CA LYS A 4 32.04 12.06 -1.29
C LYS A 4 30.77 11.23 -1.50
N ILE A 5 30.86 10.15 -2.27
CA ILE A 5 29.75 9.24 -2.53
C ILE A 5 29.51 8.34 -1.31
N PHE A 6 30.57 7.84 -0.69
CA PHE A 6 30.51 7.04 0.54
C PHE A 6 29.92 7.78 1.76
N ARG A 7 30.01 9.11 1.80
CA ARG A 7 29.46 9.95 2.87
C ARG A 7 27.97 10.27 2.73
N ARG A 8 27.32 9.92 1.62
CA ARG A 8 25.89 10.12 1.47
C ARG A 8 25.13 9.00 2.17
N GLN A 9 24.18 9.37 3.02
CA GLN A 9 23.30 8.41 3.74
C GLN A 9 22.60 7.42 2.79
N ILE A 10 22.43 7.79 1.52
CA ILE A 10 21.79 6.99 0.47
C ILE A 10 22.72 5.88 -0.06
N PHE A 11 24.04 5.97 0.17
CA PHE A 11 25.00 5.00 -0.38
C PHE A 11 24.79 3.59 0.22
N ILE A 12 24.58 3.49 1.52
CA ILE A 12 24.42 2.20 2.21
C ILE A 12 23.19 1.42 1.70
N PRO A 13 21.98 2.02 1.60
CA PRO A 13 20.83 1.34 1.02
C PRO A 13 21.01 0.90 -0.43
N ILE A 14 21.62 1.75 -1.27
CA ILE A 14 21.89 1.41 -2.68
C ILE A 14 22.90 0.27 -2.77
N ALA A 15 23.98 0.31 -2.00
CA ALA A 15 24.98 -0.75 -1.98
C ALA A 15 24.37 -2.08 -1.52
N ALA A 16 23.55 -2.05 -0.48
CA ALA A 16 22.84 -3.24 0.00
C ALA A 16 21.91 -3.83 -1.07
N LEU A 17 21.17 -2.96 -1.77
CA LEU A 17 20.27 -3.38 -2.85
C LEU A 17 21.05 -4.01 -4.01
N LEU A 18 22.19 -3.42 -4.41
CA LEU A 18 23.05 -3.97 -5.45
C LEU A 18 23.65 -5.33 -5.06
N ILE A 19 24.11 -5.47 -3.81
CA ILE A 19 24.63 -6.73 -3.29
C ILE A 19 23.53 -7.82 -3.32
N LEU A 20 22.32 -7.50 -2.87
CA LEU A 20 21.20 -8.42 -2.92
C LEU A 20 20.83 -8.79 -4.36
N ALA A 21 20.82 -7.83 -5.28
CA ALA A 21 20.54 -8.09 -6.69
C ALA A 21 21.58 -9.03 -7.30
N ILE A 22 22.86 -8.79 -7.07
CA ILE A 22 23.96 -9.64 -7.55
C ILE A 22 23.86 -11.04 -6.91
N PHE A 23 23.59 -11.11 -5.61
CA PHE A 23 23.42 -12.39 -4.92
C PHE A 23 22.29 -13.23 -5.53
N ASN A 24 21.12 -12.60 -5.78
CA ASN A 24 20.00 -13.29 -6.43
C ASN A 24 20.33 -13.71 -7.86
N LEU A 25 21.08 -12.91 -8.60
CA LEU A 25 21.52 -13.26 -9.97
C LEU A 25 22.40 -14.51 -9.98
N ILE A 26 23.27 -14.67 -8.99
CA ILE A 26 24.16 -15.83 -8.85
C ILE A 26 23.42 -17.06 -8.32
N ALA A 27 22.56 -16.86 -7.32
CA ALA A 27 21.84 -17.95 -6.66
C ALA A 27 20.73 -18.53 -7.54
N ASP A 28 19.98 -17.69 -8.23
CA ASP A 28 18.89 -18.09 -9.12
C ASP A 28 18.76 -17.12 -10.32
N PRO A 29 19.39 -17.44 -11.44
CA PRO A 29 19.28 -16.64 -12.67
C PRO A 29 17.85 -16.53 -13.21
N SER A 30 16.95 -17.44 -12.79
CA SER A 30 15.54 -17.41 -13.20
C SER A 30 14.74 -16.32 -12.50
N PHE A 31 15.26 -15.77 -11.40
CA PHE A 31 14.65 -14.69 -10.64
C PHE A 31 14.33 -13.45 -11.50
N TYR A 32 15.19 -13.14 -12.47
CA TYR A 32 15.02 -11.98 -13.36
C TYR A 32 14.23 -12.29 -14.63
N LYS A 33 13.79 -13.54 -14.83
CA LYS A 33 13.01 -13.90 -16.02
C LYS A 33 11.59 -13.34 -15.89
N ILE A 34 11.21 -12.58 -16.92
CA ILE A 34 9.84 -12.13 -17.11
C ILE A 34 9.18 -13.15 -18.02
N THR A 35 8.12 -13.78 -17.55
CA THR A 35 7.33 -14.74 -18.32
C THR A 35 5.94 -14.19 -18.56
N LEU A 36 5.39 -14.48 -19.73
CA LEU A 36 3.97 -14.23 -20.01
C LEU A 36 3.16 -15.38 -19.44
N GLY A 37 2.38 -15.10 -18.43
CA GLY A 37 1.35 -15.99 -17.90
C GLY A 37 -0.03 -15.59 -18.41
N TYR A 38 -1.03 -16.39 -18.08
CA TYR A 38 -2.43 -16.07 -18.36
C TYR A 38 -3.19 -16.03 -17.03
N ASN A 39 -3.95 -14.97 -16.83
CA ASN A 39 -4.82 -14.85 -15.67
C ASN A 39 -6.02 -15.81 -15.83
N SER A 40 -6.79 -16.04 -14.76
CA SER A 40 -8.00 -16.88 -14.74
C SER A 40 -9.06 -16.47 -15.78
N ALA A 41 -9.01 -15.24 -16.28
CA ALA A 41 -9.86 -14.71 -17.36
C ALA A 41 -9.25 -14.92 -18.77
N GLY A 42 -8.09 -15.60 -18.91
CA GLY A 42 -7.42 -15.85 -20.18
C GLY A 42 -6.64 -14.68 -20.75
N ASN A 43 -6.45 -13.61 -20.00
CA ASN A 43 -5.69 -12.43 -20.43
C ASN A 43 -4.18 -12.63 -20.19
N PRO A 44 -3.30 -12.19 -21.11
CA PRO A 44 -1.86 -12.26 -20.90
C PRO A 44 -1.43 -11.29 -19.81
N VAL A 45 -0.72 -11.78 -18.80
CA VAL A 45 -0.14 -11.01 -17.71
C VAL A 45 1.35 -11.26 -17.60
N LEU A 46 2.10 -10.24 -17.25
CA LEU A 46 3.53 -10.38 -16.98
C LEU A 46 3.71 -10.99 -15.59
N CYS A 47 4.27 -12.19 -15.57
CA CYS A 47 4.59 -12.91 -14.34
C CYS A 47 6.11 -12.93 -14.12
N GLY A 48 6.53 -12.83 -12.87
CA GLY A 48 7.93 -12.93 -12.47
C GLY A 48 8.21 -12.16 -11.20
N TYR A 49 9.24 -12.57 -10.48
CA TYR A 49 9.62 -11.92 -9.23
C TYR A 49 9.98 -10.44 -9.42
N LEU A 50 10.57 -10.09 -10.57
CA LEU A 50 10.89 -8.70 -10.88
C LEU A 50 9.62 -7.83 -11.00
N MET A 51 8.56 -8.36 -11.60
CA MET A 51 7.29 -7.66 -11.72
C MET A 51 6.64 -7.47 -10.35
N THR A 52 6.67 -8.50 -9.51
CA THR A 52 6.19 -8.42 -8.13
C THR A 52 6.96 -7.37 -7.31
N ILE A 53 8.28 -7.28 -7.48
CA ILE A 53 9.11 -6.25 -6.81
C ILE A 53 8.73 -4.86 -7.30
N LEU A 54 8.49 -4.67 -8.59
CA LEU A 54 8.09 -3.37 -9.14
C LEU A 54 6.70 -2.96 -8.64
N ASP A 55 5.77 -3.89 -8.55
CA ASP A 55 4.42 -3.66 -8.08
C ASP A 55 4.43 -3.19 -6.61
N TYR A 56 4.94 -4.01 -5.70
CA TYR A 56 5.08 -3.61 -4.29
C TYR A 56 5.99 -2.40 -4.10
N GLY A 57 7.02 -2.26 -4.94
CA GLY A 57 7.92 -1.10 -4.92
C GLY A 57 7.20 0.20 -5.27
N SER A 58 6.26 0.16 -6.21
CA SER A 58 5.47 1.34 -6.61
C SER A 58 4.53 1.80 -5.48
N GLU A 59 3.87 0.86 -4.81
CA GLU A 59 3.04 1.15 -3.63
C GLU A 59 3.86 1.80 -2.52
N LEU A 60 5.00 1.19 -2.19
CA LEU A 60 5.90 1.71 -1.16
C LEU A 60 6.46 3.08 -1.53
N ALA A 61 6.73 3.36 -2.82
CA ALA A 61 7.21 4.66 -3.27
C ALA A 61 6.16 5.75 -3.05
N ILE A 62 4.89 5.50 -3.36
CA ILE A 62 3.80 6.44 -3.11
C ILE A 62 3.67 6.73 -1.60
N LEU A 63 3.69 5.68 -0.78
CA LEU A 63 3.63 5.81 0.68
C LEU A 63 4.83 6.58 1.24
N ALA A 64 6.04 6.34 0.71
CA ALA A 64 7.25 7.02 1.14
C ALA A 64 7.19 8.53 0.86
N ILE A 65 6.59 8.96 -0.26
CA ILE A 65 6.36 10.37 -0.56
C ILE A 65 5.43 10.99 0.49
N GLY A 66 4.30 10.36 0.78
CA GLY A 66 3.38 10.81 1.81
C GLY A 66 4.03 10.89 3.19
N MET A 67 4.78 9.86 3.57
CA MET A 67 5.52 9.81 4.85
C MET A 67 6.58 10.88 4.96
N THR A 68 7.25 11.21 3.87
CA THR A 68 8.25 12.29 3.86
C THR A 68 7.62 13.63 4.20
N LEU A 69 6.43 13.93 3.65
CA LEU A 69 5.68 15.14 3.94
C LEU A 69 5.25 15.20 5.41
N VAL A 70 4.71 14.09 5.94
CA VAL A 70 4.28 14.01 7.34
C VAL A 70 5.46 14.20 8.29
N THR A 71 6.57 13.51 8.04
CA THR A 71 7.78 13.60 8.87
C THR A 71 8.38 15.00 8.83
N ALA A 72 8.39 15.65 7.65
CA ALA A 72 8.86 17.02 7.51
C ALA A 72 7.98 18.02 8.27
N ALA A 73 6.66 17.80 8.32
CA ALA A 73 5.73 18.68 9.01
C ALA A 73 5.71 18.48 10.53
N SER A 74 5.75 17.21 11.00
CA SER A 74 5.63 16.86 12.43
C SER A 74 6.95 16.85 13.19
N GLY A 75 8.07 16.77 12.47
CA GLY A 75 9.40 16.59 13.07
C GLY A 75 9.61 15.21 13.74
N GLY A 76 8.69 14.27 13.56
CA GLY A 76 8.73 12.93 14.13
C GLY A 76 8.32 11.85 13.14
N GLN A 77 8.60 10.59 13.47
CA GLN A 77 8.17 9.46 12.66
C GLN A 77 6.70 9.13 12.93
N ASP A 78 5.96 8.88 11.86
CA ASP A 78 4.58 8.39 11.92
C ASP A 78 4.53 6.88 11.63
N ILE A 79 4.13 6.10 12.63
CA ILE A 79 4.00 4.64 12.52
C ILE A 79 2.57 4.24 12.11
N SER A 80 1.62 5.19 12.15
CA SER A 80 0.19 4.89 11.93
C SER A 80 -0.21 4.67 10.47
N VAL A 81 0.70 4.87 9.51
CA VAL A 81 0.41 4.74 8.07
C VAL A 81 -0.17 3.39 7.72
N GLY A 82 0.38 2.29 8.26
CA GLY A 82 -0.17 0.95 8.02
C GLY A 82 -1.60 0.78 8.51
N ALA A 83 -1.96 1.43 9.63
CA ALA A 83 -3.33 1.43 10.13
C ALA A 83 -4.26 2.30 9.28
N ALA A 84 -3.77 3.44 8.79
CA ALA A 84 -4.52 4.31 7.89
C ALA A 84 -4.87 3.57 6.59
N ILE A 85 -3.92 2.83 6.01
CA ILE A 85 -4.15 1.99 4.83
C ILE A 85 -5.20 0.91 5.13
N ALA A 86 -5.06 0.22 6.27
CA ALA A 86 -5.99 -0.84 6.66
C ALA A 86 -7.42 -0.30 6.84
N ILE A 87 -7.60 0.85 7.51
CA ILE A 87 -8.91 1.49 7.66
C ILE A 87 -9.46 1.92 6.31
N SER A 88 -8.65 2.58 5.48
CA SER A 88 -9.06 3.07 4.16
C SER A 88 -9.51 1.92 3.26
N GLY A 89 -8.74 0.84 3.20
CA GLY A 89 -9.09 -0.36 2.45
C GLY A 89 -10.35 -1.03 2.97
N SER A 90 -10.49 -1.15 4.31
CA SER A 90 -11.68 -1.71 4.94
C SER A 90 -12.95 -0.90 4.65
N VAL A 91 -12.85 0.43 4.63
CA VAL A 91 -13.96 1.32 4.28
C VAL A 91 -14.35 1.17 2.81
N ILE A 92 -13.38 1.11 1.90
CA ILE A 92 -13.65 0.87 0.47
C ILE A 92 -14.42 -0.43 0.31
N LEU A 93 -13.91 -1.53 0.87
CA LEU A 93 -14.55 -2.84 0.78
C LEU A 93 -15.94 -2.83 1.41
N ARG A 94 -16.11 -2.17 2.57
CA ARG A 94 -17.42 -2.06 3.23
C ARG A 94 -18.45 -1.31 2.41
N VAL A 95 -18.05 -0.24 1.73
CA VAL A 95 -18.94 0.55 0.87
C VAL A 95 -19.28 -0.21 -0.41
N LEU A 96 -18.32 -0.94 -0.99
CA LEU A 96 -18.54 -1.70 -2.23
C LEU A 96 -19.33 -2.99 -2.00
N CYS A 97 -19.04 -3.73 -0.94
CA CYS A 97 -19.62 -5.04 -0.64
C CYS A 97 -20.83 -4.97 0.30
N GLY A 98 -21.00 -3.86 1.02
CA GLY A 98 -22.03 -3.74 2.07
C GLY A 98 -21.77 -4.73 3.20
N THR A 99 -22.78 -5.53 3.56
CA THR A 99 -22.69 -6.57 4.59
C THR A 99 -22.30 -7.94 4.05
N ASN A 100 -22.25 -8.11 2.72
CA ASN A 100 -21.94 -9.38 2.09
C ASN A 100 -20.44 -9.53 1.89
N SER A 101 -19.86 -10.63 2.33
CA SER A 101 -18.43 -10.91 2.13
C SER A 101 -18.08 -11.27 0.68
N ARG A 102 -19.06 -11.63 -0.14
CA ARG A 102 -18.90 -11.97 -1.57
C ARG A 102 -20.12 -11.50 -2.37
N PRO A 103 -20.23 -10.20 -2.65
CA PRO A 103 -21.32 -9.70 -3.47
C PRO A 103 -21.11 -10.05 -4.94
N ASP A 104 -22.17 -10.42 -5.65
CA ASP A 104 -22.17 -10.63 -7.09
C ASP A 104 -22.14 -9.30 -7.86
N THR A 105 -22.55 -8.20 -7.23
CA THR A 105 -22.58 -6.85 -7.81
C THR A 105 -22.14 -5.82 -6.78
N LEU A 106 -21.47 -4.77 -7.22
CA LEU A 106 -21.10 -3.64 -6.37
C LEU A 106 -22.34 -2.89 -5.88
N GLN A 107 -22.40 -2.59 -4.58
CA GLN A 107 -23.50 -1.84 -3.97
C GLN A 107 -23.38 -0.34 -4.20
N ALA A 108 -22.18 0.16 -4.47
CA ALA A 108 -21.92 1.57 -4.71
C ALA A 108 -20.89 1.77 -5.84
N PRO A 109 -20.92 2.93 -6.52
CA PRO A 109 -19.86 3.28 -7.47
C PRO A 109 -18.49 3.35 -6.79
N ILE A 110 -17.45 2.86 -7.46
CA ILE A 110 -16.07 2.83 -6.93
C ILE A 110 -15.59 4.23 -6.53
N ILE A 111 -15.97 5.26 -7.30
CA ILE A 111 -15.62 6.66 -7.00
C ILE A 111 -16.18 7.11 -5.66
N VAL A 112 -17.41 6.72 -5.31
CA VAL A 112 -18.03 7.05 -4.03
C VAL A 112 -17.29 6.36 -2.88
N ALA A 113 -16.97 5.08 -3.04
CA ALA A 113 -16.20 4.33 -2.05
C ALA A 113 -14.81 4.97 -1.81
N PHE A 114 -14.15 5.37 -2.89
CA PHE A 114 -12.86 6.07 -2.83
C PHE A 114 -12.97 7.41 -2.09
N LEU A 115 -13.96 8.24 -2.41
CA LEU A 115 -14.15 9.54 -1.77
C LEU A 115 -14.45 9.39 -0.26
N ILE A 116 -15.31 8.44 0.11
CA ILE A 116 -15.60 8.15 1.52
C ILE A 116 -14.33 7.70 2.25
N SER A 117 -13.55 6.82 1.64
CA SER A 117 -12.28 6.36 2.20
C SER A 117 -11.28 7.50 2.39
N CYS A 118 -11.18 8.43 1.43
CA CYS A 118 -10.34 9.62 1.56
C CYS A 118 -10.78 10.51 2.74
N VAL A 119 -12.09 10.72 2.93
CA VAL A 119 -12.60 11.50 4.06
C VAL A 119 -12.27 10.81 5.38
N VAL A 120 -12.45 9.49 5.48
CA VAL A 120 -12.10 8.74 6.70
C VAL A 120 -10.61 8.79 6.97
N ALA A 121 -9.76 8.66 5.94
CA ALA A 121 -8.31 8.80 6.08
C ALA A 121 -7.91 10.20 6.56
N MET A 122 -8.54 11.26 6.04
CA MET A 122 -8.32 12.63 6.49
C MET A 122 -8.72 12.83 7.96
N LEU A 123 -9.86 12.30 8.37
CA LEU A 123 -10.30 12.38 9.77
C LEU A 123 -9.34 11.64 10.71
N PHE A 124 -8.86 10.47 10.30
CA PHE A 124 -7.88 9.70 11.06
C PHE A 124 -6.55 10.47 11.18
N GLY A 125 -6.08 11.05 10.09
CA GLY A 125 -4.87 11.89 10.08
C GLY A 125 -5.04 13.17 10.89
N ALA A 126 -6.19 13.85 10.80
CA ALA A 126 -6.50 15.04 11.58
C ALA A 126 -6.54 14.74 13.10
N PHE A 127 -7.12 13.60 13.48
CA PHE A 127 -7.12 13.15 14.87
C PHE A 127 -5.70 12.92 15.38
N ASN A 128 -4.86 12.23 14.61
CA ASN A 128 -3.45 12.02 14.94
C ASN A 128 -2.69 13.35 15.06
N GLY A 129 -2.87 14.23 14.09
CA GLY A 129 -2.29 15.58 14.11
C GLY A 129 -2.71 16.39 15.33
N ALA A 130 -3.98 16.29 15.75
CA ALA A 130 -4.48 16.95 16.96
C ALA A 130 -3.82 16.42 18.24
N LEU A 131 -3.62 15.11 18.36
CA LEU A 131 -2.91 14.51 19.50
C LEU A 131 -1.49 15.07 19.63
N VAL A 132 -0.80 15.23 18.51
CA VAL A 132 0.56 15.76 18.51
C VAL A 132 0.58 17.28 18.73
N ALA A 133 -0.26 18.04 18.01
CA ALA A 133 -0.21 19.49 18.00
C ALA A 133 -0.80 20.11 19.27
N TYR A 134 -1.98 19.66 19.73
CA TYR A 134 -2.67 20.25 20.86
C TYR A 134 -2.28 19.59 22.19
N PHE A 135 -2.25 18.27 22.24
CA PHE A 135 -1.92 17.54 23.47
C PHE A 135 -0.42 17.39 23.69
N LYS A 136 0.41 17.82 22.73
CA LYS A 136 1.87 17.76 22.82
C LYS A 136 2.42 16.34 23.08
N ILE A 137 1.67 15.33 22.67
CA ILE A 137 2.10 13.94 22.75
C ILE A 137 3.23 13.73 21.74
N GLN A 138 4.26 13.01 22.14
CA GLN A 138 5.35 12.68 21.22
C GLN A 138 4.80 11.95 19.99
N PRO A 139 5.13 12.37 18.76
CA PRO A 139 4.56 11.80 17.54
C PRO A 139 4.63 10.27 17.44
N MET A 140 5.78 9.70 17.82
CA MET A 140 5.99 8.26 17.80
C MET A 140 5.04 7.48 18.73
N VAL A 141 4.73 8.06 19.91
CA VAL A 141 3.81 7.43 20.88
C VAL A 141 2.37 7.53 20.40
N ALA A 142 1.94 8.70 19.93
CA ALA A 142 0.59 8.91 19.41
C ALA A 142 0.30 7.98 18.24
N THR A 143 1.23 7.89 17.29
CA THR A 143 1.06 7.07 16.09
C THR A 143 1.13 5.56 16.37
N LEU A 144 1.89 5.13 17.39
CA LEU A 144 1.92 3.72 17.80
C LEU A 144 0.58 3.27 18.41
N ILE A 145 -0.05 4.12 19.24
CA ILE A 145 -1.38 3.85 19.79
C ILE A 145 -2.40 3.75 18.65
N LEU A 146 -2.36 4.70 17.71
CA LEU A 146 -3.24 4.69 16.55
C LEU A 146 -2.99 3.50 15.61
N TYR A 147 -1.77 3.02 15.50
CA TYR A 147 -1.43 1.83 14.73
C TYR A 147 -2.14 0.60 15.27
N THR A 148 -2.11 0.38 16.57
CA THR A 148 -2.78 -0.77 17.19
C THR A 148 -4.30 -0.64 17.17
N ALA A 149 -4.82 0.52 17.56
CA ALA A 149 -6.26 0.80 17.55
C ALA A 149 -6.83 0.74 16.12
N GLY A 150 -6.15 1.33 15.15
CA GLY A 150 -6.61 1.41 13.77
C GLY A 150 -6.71 0.03 13.09
N ARG A 151 -5.80 -0.88 13.37
CA ARG A 151 -5.91 -2.26 12.87
C ARG A 151 -7.16 -2.97 13.41
N SER A 152 -7.46 -2.79 14.70
CA SER A 152 -8.66 -3.35 15.31
C SER A 152 -9.94 -2.72 14.74
N ILE A 153 -9.93 -1.41 14.49
CA ILE A 153 -11.05 -0.70 13.85
C ILE A 153 -11.24 -1.22 12.42
N ALA A 154 -10.17 -1.38 11.65
CA ALA A 154 -10.23 -1.91 10.28
C ALA A 154 -10.85 -3.32 10.24
N ALA A 155 -10.45 -4.18 11.15
CA ALA A 155 -11.01 -5.52 11.29
C ALA A 155 -12.51 -5.48 11.69
N TRP A 156 -12.88 -4.59 12.63
CA TRP A 156 -14.26 -4.42 13.08
C TRP A 156 -15.18 -3.92 11.96
N ILE A 157 -14.74 -3.00 11.11
CA ILE A 157 -15.51 -2.47 9.97
C ILE A 157 -16.03 -3.59 9.07
N ASN A 158 -15.24 -4.62 8.85
CA ASN A 158 -15.57 -5.76 8.00
C ASN A 158 -15.92 -7.04 8.77
N ASN A 159 -16.30 -6.93 10.06
CA ASN A 159 -16.67 -8.06 10.93
C ASN A 159 -15.57 -9.14 11.01
N ASN A 160 -14.29 -8.76 10.97
CA ASN A 160 -13.12 -9.65 10.87
C ASN A 160 -13.09 -10.56 9.64
N GLU A 161 -13.87 -10.25 8.62
CA GLU A 161 -13.83 -10.92 7.32
C GLU A 161 -13.11 -10.07 6.30
N LEU A 162 -12.56 -10.70 5.26
CA LEU A 162 -11.98 -10.01 4.11
C LEU A 162 -12.96 -10.14 2.94
N PRO A 163 -13.76 -9.10 2.65
CA PRO A 163 -14.67 -9.14 1.51
C PRO A 163 -13.91 -9.30 0.20
N ILE A 164 -14.42 -10.14 -0.69
CA ILE A 164 -13.83 -10.38 -2.01
C ILE A 164 -14.75 -9.73 -3.03
N VAL A 165 -14.20 -8.76 -3.77
CA VAL A 165 -14.92 -8.09 -4.87
C VAL A 165 -14.68 -8.88 -6.15
N ASN A 166 -15.74 -9.44 -6.71
CA ASN A 166 -15.68 -10.29 -7.92
C ASN A 166 -16.23 -9.55 -9.15
N ASP A 167 -16.15 -8.23 -9.17
CA ASP A 167 -16.66 -7.40 -10.25
C ASP A 167 -15.55 -7.04 -11.26
N ALA A 168 -15.86 -7.20 -12.56
CA ALA A 168 -14.92 -6.88 -13.65
C ALA A 168 -14.51 -5.38 -13.65
N THR A 169 -15.39 -4.50 -13.17
CA THR A 169 -15.11 -3.05 -13.09
C THR A 169 -14.03 -2.76 -12.06
N PHE A 170 -14.02 -3.50 -10.94
CA PHE A 170 -12.98 -3.37 -9.91
C PHE A 170 -11.64 -3.93 -10.40
N ALA A 171 -11.66 -4.97 -11.21
CA ALA A 171 -10.45 -5.56 -11.80
C ALA A 171 -9.68 -4.58 -12.71
N VAL A 172 -10.35 -3.58 -13.29
CA VAL A 172 -9.71 -2.53 -14.10
C VAL A 172 -8.76 -1.67 -13.27
N PHE A 173 -9.06 -1.44 -11.98
CA PHE A 173 -8.20 -0.65 -11.10
C PHE A 173 -6.99 -1.44 -10.55
N GLY A 174 -7.07 -2.77 -10.54
CA GLY A 174 -6.05 -3.64 -9.95
C GLY A 174 -5.32 -4.55 -10.93
N GLY A 175 -5.63 -4.55 -12.22
CA GLY A 175 -5.05 -5.64 -12.93
C GLY A 175 -4.97 -5.64 -14.43
N PHE A 176 -5.86 -5.06 -15.19
CA PHE A 176 -5.81 -5.29 -16.63
C PHE A 176 -6.25 -4.08 -17.46
N ILE A 177 -5.34 -3.56 -18.27
CA ILE A 177 -5.67 -2.66 -19.37
C ILE A 177 -5.63 -3.48 -20.66
N PRO A 178 -6.73 -3.55 -21.45
CA PRO A 178 -6.73 -4.30 -22.71
C PRO A 178 -5.58 -3.86 -23.62
N GLY A 179 -4.74 -4.82 -24.00
CA GLY A 179 -3.59 -4.59 -24.88
C GLY A 179 -2.25 -4.29 -24.19
N ILE A 180 -2.23 -4.12 -22.87
CA ILE A 180 -0.98 -3.97 -22.11
C ILE A 180 -0.94 -5.07 -21.04
N PRO A 181 0.02 -5.99 -21.08
CA PRO A 181 0.20 -6.97 -20.02
C PRO A 181 0.69 -6.25 -18.75
N ILE A 182 -0.15 -6.17 -17.73
CA ILE A 182 0.17 -5.56 -16.43
C ILE A 182 0.49 -6.67 -15.44
N PRO A 183 1.44 -6.48 -14.51
CA PRO A 183 1.67 -7.41 -13.41
C PRO A 183 0.45 -7.46 -12.50
N THR A 184 0.07 -8.65 -12.07
CA THR A 184 -0.97 -8.90 -11.07
C THR A 184 -0.36 -9.17 -9.73
#